data_06d043cf33fc56ff045d239577cad782
#
_entry.id   06d043cf33fc56ff045d239577cad782
#
_cell.length_a   1.000
_cell.length_b   1.000
_cell.length_c   1.000
_cell.angle_alpha   90.00
_cell.angle_beta   90.00
_cell.angle_gamma   90.00
#
_symmetry.space_group_name_H-M   'P 1'
#
loop_
_entity.id
_entity.type
_entity.pdbx_description
1 polymer ?
#
loop_
_entity_poly.entity_id
_entity_poly.type
_entity_poly.pdbx_seq_one_letter_code
_entity_poly.pdbx_strand_id
1 'polypeptide(L)'
;MKSERLLSLDILRGITIVGMILVNNPGTWESIYAPLRHAEWNGLTPTDLVFPFFMFIMGVSMSFALSRFDHHFSRGFIIKLVRRTVILFLLGLFLSWFSLVCTGVEQPFSHIRILGVLQRLALAYFFGSLLIVGVRRPANLAWISGIILAGYSILLALGHGFELSEQNIIAVTDRTLFGEAHLYREWLPDGGRIFFDPEGLLSTLPCIAQVIIGYFCGNILREKTEIHHRLLQISILGIALLFAGWLLSYGCPLNKKVWSPTFVLVTCGF
;
A
#
# COMPACT_ATOMS: atom_id res chain seq x y z
N MET A 1 -28.81 -6.46 11.45
CA MET A 1 -28.14 -7.62 10.85
C MET A 1 -26.77 -7.74 11.47
N LYS A 2 -26.44 -8.86 12.13
CA LYS A 2 -25.05 -9.15 12.56
C LYS A 2 -24.23 -9.24 11.27
N SER A 3 -23.17 -8.45 11.17
CA SER A 3 -22.17 -8.58 10.11
C SER A 3 -21.62 -10.01 10.20
N GLU A 4 -21.93 -10.86 9.22
CA GLU A 4 -21.28 -12.15 9.12
C GLU A 4 -19.78 -11.90 8.98
N ARG A 5 -19.03 -12.35 9.97
CA ARG A 5 -17.57 -12.30 9.91
C ARG A 5 -17.12 -13.26 8.83
N LEU A 6 -16.38 -12.76 7.87
CA LEU A 6 -15.78 -13.59 6.83
C LEU A 6 -14.51 -14.25 7.42
N LEU A 7 -14.63 -15.51 7.85
CA LEU A 7 -13.53 -16.24 8.49
C LEU A 7 -12.28 -16.30 7.60
N SER A 8 -12.45 -16.48 6.29
CA SER A 8 -11.33 -16.46 5.32
C SER A 8 -10.54 -15.17 5.35
N LEU A 9 -11.20 -14.01 5.50
CA LEU A 9 -10.53 -12.71 5.60
C LEU A 9 -9.74 -12.56 6.90
N ASP A 10 -10.28 -13.06 8.01
CA ASP A 10 -9.59 -13.05 9.30
C ASP A 10 -8.37 -13.99 9.31
N ILE A 11 -8.48 -15.15 8.66
CA ILE A 11 -7.37 -16.10 8.45
C ILE A 11 -6.28 -15.44 7.58
N LEU A 12 -6.65 -14.81 6.46
CA LEU A 12 -5.71 -14.14 5.57
C LEU A 12 -4.95 -13.01 6.31
N ARG A 13 -5.65 -12.23 7.14
CA ARG A 13 -5.00 -11.23 8.01
C ARG A 13 -4.01 -11.88 8.99
N GLY A 14 -4.40 -12.99 9.62
CA GLY A 14 -3.53 -13.73 10.54
C GLY A 14 -2.26 -14.21 9.84
N ILE A 15 -2.37 -14.83 8.67
CA ILE A 15 -1.25 -15.27 7.84
C ILE A 15 -0.34 -14.08 7.48
N THR A 16 -0.93 -12.96 7.08
CA THR A 16 -0.16 -11.76 6.71
C THR A 16 0.59 -11.16 7.91
N ILE A 17 -0.02 -11.19 9.12
CA ILE A 17 0.66 -10.77 10.36
C ILE A 17 1.83 -11.70 10.70
N VAL A 18 1.63 -13.01 10.61
CA VAL A 18 2.71 -13.99 10.82
C VAL A 18 3.84 -13.76 9.81
N GLY A 19 3.50 -13.56 8.54
CA GLY A 19 4.46 -13.20 7.50
C GLY A 19 5.23 -11.93 7.85
N MET A 20 4.55 -10.87 8.29
CA MET A 20 5.17 -9.62 8.71
C MET A 20 6.16 -9.81 9.87
N ILE A 21 5.80 -10.59 10.88
CA ILE A 21 6.69 -10.88 12.02
C ILE A 21 7.93 -11.64 11.53
N LEU A 22 7.73 -12.65 10.70
CA LEU A 22 8.81 -13.48 10.16
C LEU A 22 9.81 -12.67 9.34
N VAL A 23 9.33 -11.84 8.39
CA VAL A 23 10.21 -11.11 7.47
C VAL A 23 10.92 -9.92 8.13
N ASN A 24 10.36 -9.37 9.21
CA ASN A 24 10.98 -8.26 9.94
C ASN A 24 11.90 -8.73 11.09
N ASN A 25 11.99 -10.03 11.37
CA ASN A 25 12.83 -10.59 12.44
C ASN A 25 13.65 -11.77 11.93
N PRO A 26 14.56 -11.58 10.99
CA PRO A 26 15.34 -12.66 10.38
C PRO A 26 16.42 -13.25 11.31
N GLY A 27 16.59 -12.72 12.53
CA GLY A 27 17.69 -13.07 13.42
C GLY A 27 18.98 -12.31 13.10
N THR A 28 19.47 -12.41 11.87
CA THR A 28 20.56 -11.58 11.35
C THR A 28 20.27 -11.13 9.91
N TRP A 29 20.61 -9.87 9.62
CA TRP A 29 20.46 -9.31 8.28
C TRP A 29 21.56 -9.72 7.31
N GLU A 30 22.70 -10.19 7.83
CA GLU A 30 23.85 -10.62 7.05
C GLU A 30 23.61 -11.98 6.37
N SER A 31 22.82 -12.86 7.00
CA SER A 31 22.60 -14.23 6.53
C SER A 31 21.10 -14.57 6.54
N ILE A 32 20.37 -13.95 5.61
CA ILE A 32 18.92 -14.15 5.46
C ILE A 32 18.63 -15.06 4.26
N TYR A 33 17.68 -15.98 4.38
CA TYR A 33 17.22 -16.82 3.26
C TYR A 33 16.68 -15.95 2.13
N ALA A 34 17.04 -16.29 0.88
CA ALA A 34 16.67 -15.52 -0.30
C ALA A 34 15.15 -15.21 -0.42
N PRO A 35 14.20 -16.12 -0.13
CA PRO A 35 12.77 -15.82 -0.16
C PRO A 35 12.31 -14.81 0.90
N LEU A 36 13.07 -14.65 1.99
CA LEU A 36 12.78 -13.71 3.08
C LEU A 36 13.45 -12.35 2.89
N ARG A 37 14.31 -12.22 1.87
CA ARG A 37 14.98 -10.96 1.53
C ARG A 37 14.08 -10.14 0.62
N HIS A 38 14.06 -8.84 0.81
CA HIS A 38 13.44 -7.91 -0.14
C HIS A 38 14.20 -7.88 -1.46
N ALA A 39 13.50 -7.62 -2.58
CA ALA A 39 14.15 -7.28 -3.83
C ALA A 39 15.01 -6.01 -3.64
N GLU A 40 16.21 -6.00 -4.20
CA GLU A 40 17.16 -4.89 -4.03
C GLU A 40 16.57 -3.58 -4.58
N TRP A 41 16.09 -3.59 -5.81
CA TRP A 41 15.39 -2.48 -6.44
C TRP A 41 14.21 -2.99 -7.29
N ASN A 42 14.45 -3.56 -8.44
CA ASN A 42 13.42 -4.15 -9.28
C ASN A 42 13.23 -5.63 -8.96
N GLY A 43 12.01 -6.11 -9.04
CA GLY A 43 11.65 -7.50 -8.77
C GLY A 43 10.57 -7.66 -7.73
N LEU A 44 10.29 -8.92 -7.42
CA LEU A 44 9.26 -9.32 -6.46
C LEU A 44 9.72 -10.59 -5.73
N THR A 45 9.77 -10.53 -4.43
CA THR A 45 10.01 -11.69 -3.55
C THR A 45 8.77 -11.99 -2.71
N PRO A 46 8.64 -13.17 -2.10
CA PRO A 46 7.54 -13.44 -1.17
C PRO A 46 7.42 -12.43 -0.03
N THR A 47 8.55 -11.92 0.46
CA THR A 47 8.60 -10.86 1.49
C THR A 47 7.95 -9.57 1.02
N ASP A 48 8.05 -9.24 -0.26
CA ASP A 48 7.48 -8.02 -0.83
C ASP A 48 5.97 -8.07 -0.95
N LEU A 49 5.32 -9.23 -0.81
CA LEU A 49 3.87 -9.39 -0.84
C LEU A 49 3.19 -9.00 0.48
N VAL A 50 3.91 -9.01 1.60
CA VAL A 50 3.32 -8.85 2.94
C VAL A 50 2.60 -7.51 3.08
N PHE A 51 3.26 -6.39 2.78
CA PHE A 51 2.65 -5.07 2.93
C PHE A 51 1.55 -4.78 1.90
N PRO A 52 1.69 -5.12 0.61
CA PRO A 52 0.60 -5.04 -0.35
C PRO A 52 -0.65 -5.82 0.06
N PHE A 53 -0.49 -6.99 0.67
CA PHE A 53 -1.63 -7.77 1.16
C PHE A 53 -2.40 -7.03 2.26
N PHE A 54 -1.73 -6.31 3.16
CA PHE A 54 -2.42 -5.46 4.14
C PHE A 54 -3.25 -4.37 3.45
N MET A 55 -2.70 -3.72 2.41
CA MET A 55 -3.43 -2.72 1.63
C MET A 55 -4.66 -3.32 0.94
N PHE A 56 -4.49 -4.47 0.28
CA PHE A 56 -5.57 -5.18 -0.39
C PHE A 56 -6.66 -5.64 0.60
N ILE A 57 -6.28 -6.29 1.70
CA ILE A 57 -7.17 -6.74 2.78
C ILE A 57 -7.92 -5.56 3.41
N MET A 58 -7.27 -4.40 3.53
CA MET A 58 -7.93 -3.17 3.97
C MET A 58 -9.06 -2.79 3.01
N GLY A 59 -8.81 -2.82 1.70
CA GLY A 59 -9.83 -2.59 0.66
C GLY A 59 -10.99 -3.57 0.76
N VAL A 60 -10.70 -4.88 0.83
CA VAL A 60 -11.72 -5.91 1.04
C VAL A 60 -12.57 -5.62 2.27
N SER A 61 -11.94 -5.25 3.38
CA SER A 61 -12.65 -4.93 4.63
C SER A 61 -13.52 -3.69 4.53
N MET A 62 -13.09 -2.73 3.70
CA MET A 62 -13.86 -1.50 3.46
C MET A 62 -15.18 -1.79 2.75
N SER A 63 -15.26 -2.81 1.88
CA SER A 63 -16.52 -3.21 1.23
C SER A 63 -17.60 -3.60 2.25
N PHE A 64 -17.21 -4.27 3.34
CA PHE A 64 -18.11 -4.64 4.43
C PHE A 64 -18.40 -3.46 5.38
N ALA A 65 -17.40 -2.64 5.65
CA ALA A 65 -17.52 -1.56 6.63
C ALA A 65 -18.27 -0.33 6.08
N LEU A 66 -18.09 -0.02 4.80
CA LEU A 66 -18.64 1.19 4.16
C LEU A 66 -20.00 0.97 3.53
N SER A 67 -20.40 -0.27 3.25
CA SER A 67 -21.71 -0.59 2.65
C SER A 67 -22.91 0.01 3.41
N ARG A 68 -22.78 0.15 4.74
CA ARG A 68 -23.84 0.74 5.58
C ARG A 68 -24.04 2.23 5.40
N PHE A 69 -23.10 2.93 4.74
CA PHE A 69 -23.19 4.38 4.51
C PHE A 69 -23.85 4.72 3.18
N ASP A 70 -24.14 3.71 2.33
CA ASP A 70 -24.88 3.81 1.07
C ASP A 70 -24.49 5.03 0.23
N HIS A 71 -23.19 5.22 0.01
CA HIS A 71 -22.63 6.35 -0.74
C HIS A 71 -23.04 7.76 -0.21
N HIS A 72 -23.29 7.88 1.11
CA HIS A 72 -23.59 9.17 1.73
C HIS A 72 -22.48 9.62 2.69
N PHE A 73 -22.05 10.87 2.53
CA PHE A 73 -21.12 11.54 3.46
C PHE A 73 -21.86 11.96 4.74
N SER A 74 -22.25 10.98 5.56
CA SER A 74 -22.86 11.25 6.84
C SER A 74 -21.82 11.77 7.86
N ARG A 75 -22.29 12.56 8.86
CA ARG A 75 -21.42 12.97 9.97
C ARG A 75 -20.75 11.77 10.66
N GLY A 76 -21.48 10.68 10.83
CA GLY A 76 -20.95 9.44 11.42
C GLY A 76 -19.83 8.79 10.58
N PHE A 77 -19.96 8.84 9.24
CA PHE A 77 -18.89 8.39 8.34
C PHE A 77 -17.63 9.26 8.48
N ILE A 78 -17.77 10.58 8.38
CA ILE A 78 -16.64 11.54 8.45
C ILE A 78 -15.89 11.41 9.78
N ILE A 79 -16.62 11.40 10.91
CA ILE A 79 -15.99 11.25 12.24
C ILE A 79 -15.20 9.95 12.32
N LYS A 80 -15.77 8.83 11.84
CA LYS A 80 -15.10 7.53 11.86
C LYS A 80 -13.87 7.50 10.96
N LEU A 81 -13.99 8.08 9.75
CA LEU A 81 -12.91 8.19 8.79
C LEU A 81 -11.73 8.98 9.37
N VAL A 82 -11.98 10.22 9.79
CA VAL A 82 -10.95 11.11 10.35
C VAL A 82 -10.32 10.50 11.61
N ARG A 83 -11.14 10.03 12.56
CA ARG A 83 -10.63 9.42 13.80
C ARG A 83 -9.67 8.27 13.51
N ARG A 84 -10.04 7.35 12.60
CA ARG A 84 -9.19 6.19 12.27
C ARG A 84 -7.91 6.62 11.57
N THR A 85 -8.00 7.54 10.62
CA THR A 85 -6.85 8.10 9.91
C THR A 85 -5.87 8.76 10.87
N VAL A 86 -6.36 9.66 11.74
CA VAL A 86 -5.54 10.38 12.71
C VAL A 86 -4.87 9.41 13.69
N ILE A 87 -5.60 8.43 14.22
CA ILE A 87 -5.04 7.45 15.16
C ILE A 87 -3.90 6.66 14.49
N LEU A 88 -4.10 6.16 13.26
CA LEU A 88 -3.06 5.41 12.55
C LEU A 88 -1.85 6.27 12.22
N PHE A 89 -2.08 7.52 11.79
CA PHE A 89 -1.01 8.44 11.45
C PHE A 89 -0.16 8.80 12.68
N LEU A 90 -0.82 9.18 13.78
CA LEU A 90 -0.14 9.51 15.04
C LEU A 90 0.57 8.30 15.65
N LEU A 91 0.01 7.10 15.54
CA LEU A 91 0.67 5.87 15.98
C LEU A 91 1.97 5.63 15.20
N GLY A 92 1.97 5.88 13.89
CA GLY A 92 3.17 5.78 13.07
C GLY A 92 4.24 6.80 13.45
N LEU A 93 3.84 8.06 13.72
CA LEU A 93 4.76 9.08 14.23
C LEU A 93 5.32 8.72 15.62
N PHE A 94 4.46 8.20 16.50
CA PHE A 94 4.87 7.75 17.83
C PHE A 94 5.92 6.63 17.74
N LEU A 95 5.72 5.62 16.88
CA LEU A 95 6.68 4.54 16.71
C LEU A 95 8.02 5.03 16.14
N SER A 96 7.99 5.97 15.20
CA SER A 96 9.20 6.60 14.66
C SER A 96 9.95 7.36 15.75
N TRP A 97 9.25 8.19 16.51
CA TRP A 97 9.81 8.93 17.65
C TRP A 97 10.37 7.98 18.72
N PHE A 98 9.61 6.95 19.11
CA PHE A 98 10.02 5.98 20.12
C PHE A 98 11.30 5.23 19.72
N SER A 99 11.42 4.84 18.44
CA SER A 99 12.64 4.22 17.92
C SER A 99 13.86 5.14 18.06
N LEU A 100 13.72 6.43 17.74
CA LEU A 100 14.80 7.41 17.88
C LEU A 100 15.22 7.62 19.35
N VAL A 101 14.25 7.66 20.26
CA VAL A 101 14.54 7.74 21.71
C VAL A 101 15.29 6.50 22.20
N CYS A 102 14.84 5.29 21.79
CA CYS A 102 15.50 4.05 22.19
C CYS A 102 16.92 3.90 21.63
N THR A 103 17.20 4.51 20.50
CA THR A 103 18.55 4.52 19.89
C THR A 103 19.45 5.68 20.38
N GLY A 104 18.94 6.50 21.32
CA GLY A 104 19.72 7.57 21.95
C GLY A 104 19.99 8.77 21.04
N VAL A 105 19.14 9.01 20.04
CA VAL A 105 19.28 10.18 19.15
C VAL A 105 18.96 11.45 19.93
N GLU A 106 19.90 12.40 19.95
CA GLU A 106 19.65 13.74 20.49
C GLU A 106 18.58 14.45 19.65
N GLN A 107 17.64 15.12 20.28
CA GLN A 107 16.55 15.84 19.62
C GLN A 107 15.70 14.97 18.65
N PRO A 108 15.05 13.89 19.12
CA PRO A 108 14.35 12.93 18.27
C PRO A 108 13.24 13.56 17.40
N PHE A 109 12.63 14.67 17.86
CA PHE A 109 11.61 15.37 17.08
C PHE A 109 12.15 16.04 15.81
N SER A 110 13.42 16.44 15.78
CA SER A 110 14.06 17.04 14.60
C SER A 110 14.42 16.02 13.52
N HIS A 111 14.35 14.71 13.85
CA HIS A 111 14.71 13.62 12.96
C HIS A 111 13.59 12.58 12.79
N ILE A 112 12.38 12.92 13.26
CA ILE A 112 11.23 12.02 13.14
C ILE A 112 10.88 11.79 11.68
N ARG A 113 10.80 10.53 11.25
CA ARG A 113 10.29 10.17 9.93
C ARG A 113 8.80 10.44 9.86
N ILE A 114 8.38 11.35 8.96
CA ILE A 114 6.98 11.79 8.84
C ILE A 114 6.15 10.74 8.11
N LEU A 115 6.67 10.18 7.02
CA LEU A 115 6.00 9.15 6.24
C LEU A 115 6.58 7.77 6.57
N GLY A 116 5.70 6.79 6.69
CA GLY A 116 6.05 5.41 6.96
C GLY A 116 4.86 4.50 6.70
N VAL A 117 5.00 3.23 7.04
CA VAL A 117 3.99 2.19 6.74
C VAL A 117 2.60 2.53 7.28
N LEU A 118 2.48 2.97 8.53
CA LEU A 118 1.18 3.28 9.14
C LEU A 118 0.58 4.58 8.59
N GLN A 119 1.40 5.56 8.29
CA GLN A 119 0.97 6.81 7.68
C GLN A 119 0.47 6.55 6.25
N ARG A 120 1.16 5.72 5.47
CA ARG A 120 0.70 5.29 4.15
C ARG A 120 -0.64 4.55 4.22
N LEU A 121 -0.79 3.61 5.18
CA LEU A 121 -2.07 2.94 5.44
C LEU A 121 -3.18 3.94 5.79
N ALA A 122 -2.86 4.93 6.62
CA ALA A 122 -3.81 5.98 7.02
C ALA A 122 -4.27 6.82 5.82
N LEU A 123 -3.33 7.26 4.98
CA LEU A 123 -3.63 8.06 3.79
C LEU A 123 -4.38 7.26 2.73
N ALA A 124 -3.95 6.02 2.44
CA ALA A 124 -4.65 5.14 1.49
C ALA A 124 -6.07 4.81 1.98
N TYR A 125 -6.26 4.58 3.28
CA TYR A 125 -7.58 4.39 3.89
C TYR A 125 -8.46 5.66 3.74
N PHE A 126 -7.89 6.83 4.02
CA PHE A 126 -8.61 8.10 3.95
C PHE A 126 -9.11 8.39 2.54
N PHE A 127 -8.19 8.48 1.58
CA PHE A 127 -8.53 8.81 0.20
C PHE A 127 -9.33 7.68 -0.49
N GLY A 128 -8.99 6.42 -0.23
CA GLY A 128 -9.76 5.28 -0.72
C GLY A 128 -11.20 5.29 -0.22
N SER A 129 -11.42 5.60 1.08
CA SER A 129 -12.79 5.71 1.64
C SER A 129 -13.58 6.86 1.02
N LEU A 130 -12.94 8.03 0.81
CA LEU A 130 -13.60 9.17 0.16
C LEU A 130 -14.02 8.85 -1.26
N LEU A 131 -13.16 8.20 -2.04
CA LEU A 131 -13.46 7.79 -3.41
C LEU A 131 -14.57 6.73 -3.44
N ILE A 132 -14.49 5.70 -2.61
CA ILE A 132 -15.48 4.61 -2.54
C ILE A 132 -16.86 5.13 -2.17
N VAL A 133 -16.96 6.06 -1.22
CA VAL A 133 -18.25 6.63 -0.80
C VAL A 133 -18.73 7.71 -1.75
N GLY A 134 -17.81 8.53 -2.31
CA GLY A 134 -18.16 9.63 -3.22
C GLY A 134 -18.54 9.21 -4.63
N VAL A 135 -17.97 8.09 -5.11
CA VAL A 135 -18.19 7.63 -6.48
C VAL A 135 -19.25 6.51 -6.50
N ARG A 136 -20.47 6.86 -6.87
CA ARG A 136 -21.61 5.93 -6.84
C ARG A 136 -21.54 4.80 -7.87
N ARG A 137 -20.98 5.08 -9.06
CA ARG A 137 -20.88 4.10 -10.15
C ARG A 137 -19.59 3.29 -10.05
N PRO A 138 -19.64 1.95 -9.89
CA PRO A 138 -18.43 1.12 -9.83
C PRO A 138 -17.51 1.30 -11.03
N ALA A 139 -18.07 1.46 -12.24
CA ALA A 139 -17.31 1.71 -13.45
C ALA A 139 -16.46 2.99 -13.35
N ASN A 140 -17.01 4.09 -12.80
CA ASN A 140 -16.27 5.33 -12.63
C ASN A 140 -15.13 5.15 -11.62
N LEU A 141 -15.35 4.38 -10.55
CA LEU A 141 -14.33 4.06 -9.56
C LEU A 141 -13.19 3.22 -10.17
N ALA A 142 -13.53 2.26 -11.05
CA ALA A 142 -12.55 1.50 -11.81
C ALA A 142 -11.73 2.39 -12.76
N TRP A 143 -12.39 3.31 -13.49
CA TRP A 143 -11.72 4.29 -14.33
C TRP A 143 -10.78 5.20 -13.54
N ILE A 144 -11.20 5.70 -12.36
CA ILE A 144 -10.34 6.51 -11.49
C ILE A 144 -9.11 5.72 -11.08
N SER A 145 -9.25 4.44 -10.69
CA SER A 145 -8.11 3.59 -10.34
C SER A 145 -7.17 3.39 -11.53
N GLY A 146 -7.71 3.17 -12.72
CA GLY A 146 -6.94 3.05 -13.96
C GLY A 146 -6.18 4.36 -14.29
N ILE A 147 -6.84 5.51 -14.16
CA ILE A 147 -6.23 6.83 -14.38
C ILE A 147 -5.11 7.10 -13.36
N ILE A 148 -5.32 6.74 -12.08
CA ILE A 148 -4.27 6.88 -11.05
C ILE A 148 -3.05 6.04 -11.44
N LEU A 149 -3.23 4.77 -11.81
CA LEU A 149 -2.13 3.88 -12.17
C LEU A 149 -1.42 4.34 -13.45
N ALA A 150 -2.18 4.70 -14.50
CA ALA A 150 -1.61 5.19 -15.76
C ALA A 150 -0.89 6.53 -15.58
N GLY A 151 -1.49 7.48 -14.90
CA GLY A 151 -0.88 8.78 -14.62
C GLY A 151 0.39 8.66 -13.77
N TYR A 152 0.36 7.75 -12.79
CA TYR A 152 1.54 7.48 -11.98
C TYR A 152 2.66 6.79 -12.78
N SER A 153 2.32 5.87 -13.71
CA SER A 153 3.31 5.30 -14.64
C SER A 153 4.01 6.37 -15.46
N ILE A 154 3.23 7.31 -16.01
CA ILE A 154 3.77 8.44 -16.80
C ILE A 154 4.66 9.32 -15.92
N LEU A 155 4.22 9.63 -14.70
CA LEU A 155 4.99 10.43 -13.75
C LEU A 155 6.33 9.77 -13.42
N LEU A 156 6.36 8.46 -13.16
CA LEU A 156 7.60 7.72 -12.92
C LEU A 156 8.52 7.73 -14.16
N ALA A 157 7.95 7.53 -15.36
CA ALA A 157 8.74 7.50 -16.60
C ALA A 157 9.39 8.85 -16.90
N LEU A 158 8.67 9.96 -16.68
CA LEU A 158 9.18 11.30 -16.96
C LEU A 158 10.09 11.84 -15.85
N GLY A 159 9.94 11.33 -14.62
CA GLY A 159 10.63 11.84 -13.43
C GLY A 159 11.75 10.94 -12.90
N HIS A 160 12.40 10.15 -13.74
CA HIS A 160 13.45 9.21 -13.33
C HIS A 160 13.02 8.26 -12.19
N GLY A 161 11.70 7.97 -12.10
CA GLY A 161 11.11 7.23 -10.99
C GLY A 161 11.54 5.76 -10.91
N PHE A 162 12.09 5.20 -11.99
CA PHE A 162 12.58 3.81 -12.02
C PHE A 162 14.06 3.69 -11.66
N GLU A 163 14.73 4.79 -11.39
CA GLU A 163 16.14 4.82 -10.99
C GLU A 163 16.25 5.05 -9.48
N LEU A 164 17.19 4.36 -8.84
CA LEU A 164 17.54 4.60 -7.45
C LEU A 164 18.57 5.75 -7.40
N SER A 165 18.06 6.97 -7.44
CA SER A 165 18.87 8.19 -7.51
C SER A 165 18.24 9.34 -6.71
N GLU A 166 19.04 10.35 -6.42
CA GLU A 166 18.53 11.58 -5.78
C GLU A 166 17.63 12.41 -6.69
N GLN A 167 17.68 12.17 -8.01
CA GLN A 167 16.87 12.84 -9.01
C GLN A 167 15.51 12.17 -9.21
N ASN A 168 15.28 11.01 -8.56
CA ASN A 168 14.00 10.33 -8.59
C ASN A 168 12.89 11.28 -8.12
N ILE A 169 11.82 11.40 -8.91
CA ILE A 169 10.72 12.34 -8.65
C ILE A 169 10.08 12.14 -7.27
N ILE A 170 10.05 10.90 -6.75
CA ILE A 170 9.55 10.61 -5.40
C ILE A 170 10.48 11.26 -4.38
N ALA A 171 11.80 11.00 -4.48
CA ALA A 171 12.80 11.58 -3.58
C ALA A 171 12.81 13.11 -3.62
N VAL A 172 12.75 13.69 -4.82
CA VAL A 172 12.70 15.15 -5.01
C VAL A 172 11.45 15.74 -4.34
N THR A 173 10.28 15.13 -4.56
CA THR A 173 9.01 15.60 -3.98
C THR A 173 9.05 15.54 -2.46
N ASP A 174 9.47 14.42 -1.89
CA ASP A 174 9.49 14.23 -0.44
C ASP A 174 10.51 15.14 0.24
N ARG A 175 11.71 15.33 -0.35
CA ARG A 175 12.70 16.30 0.14
C ARG A 175 12.19 17.73 0.13
N THR A 176 11.49 18.11 -0.92
CA THR A 176 10.93 19.46 -1.05
C THR A 176 9.84 19.75 -0.03
N LEU A 177 9.00 18.74 0.27
CA LEU A 177 7.86 18.90 1.17
C LEU A 177 8.20 18.72 2.65
N PHE A 178 9.06 17.77 2.98
CA PHE A 178 9.33 17.37 4.37
C PHE A 178 10.74 17.70 4.85
N GLY A 179 11.67 17.97 3.93
CA GLY A 179 13.08 18.14 4.26
C GLY A 179 13.81 16.82 4.54
N GLU A 180 15.11 16.81 4.36
CA GLU A 180 15.96 15.61 4.45
C GLU A 180 15.99 14.98 5.86
N ALA A 181 15.81 15.78 6.91
CA ALA A 181 15.84 15.32 8.29
C ALA A 181 14.67 14.38 8.64
N HIS A 182 13.57 14.44 7.87
CA HIS A 182 12.32 13.71 8.11
C HIS A 182 12.08 12.54 7.17
N LEU A 183 13.11 12.20 6.35
CA LEU A 183 13.04 11.12 5.36
C LEU A 183 13.85 9.91 5.76
N TYR A 184 13.43 8.76 5.24
CA TYR A 184 14.23 7.54 5.28
C TYR A 184 15.44 7.67 4.35
N ARG A 185 16.55 7.01 4.73
CA ARG A 185 17.78 6.93 3.91
C ARG A 185 17.93 5.52 3.37
N GLU A 186 17.71 5.38 2.07
CA GLU A 186 17.85 4.10 1.39
C GLU A 186 19.32 3.79 1.07
N TRP A 187 19.65 2.50 1.12
CA TRP A 187 20.98 2.02 0.79
C TRP A 187 21.18 1.91 -0.72
N LEU A 188 22.32 2.38 -1.20
CA LEU A 188 22.79 2.15 -2.56
C LEU A 188 23.61 0.85 -2.62
N PRO A 189 23.71 0.22 -3.81
CA PRO A 189 24.51 -0.99 -4.01
C PRO A 189 26.00 -0.81 -3.72
N ASP A 190 26.53 0.42 -3.81
CA ASP A 190 27.90 0.79 -3.51
C ASP A 190 28.18 1.02 -2.01
N GLY A 191 27.17 0.84 -1.17
CA GLY A 191 27.24 1.08 0.28
C GLY A 191 26.95 2.52 0.69
N GLY A 192 26.67 3.43 -0.25
CA GLY A 192 26.20 4.78 0.02
C GLY A 192 24.76 4.81 0.51
N ARG A 193 24.29 6.00 0.89
CA ARG A 193 22.89 6.23 1.29
C ARG A 193 22.35 7.48 0.61
N ILE A 194 21.10 7.41 0.14
CA ILE A 194 20.37 8.54 -0.42
C ILE A 194 19.10 8.82 0.37
N PHE A 195 18.63 10.07 0.33
CA PHE A 195 17.33 10.45 0.88
C PHE A 195 16.21 10.00 -0.06
N PHE A 196 15.80 8.78 0.11
CA PHE A 196 14.71 8.17 -0.64
C PHE A 196 13.80 7.42 0.35
N ASP A 197 12.54 7.84 0.41
CA ASP A 197 11.55 7.19 1.28
C ASP A 197 10.65 6.27 0.43
N PRO A 198 10.75 4.92 0.59
CA PRO A 198 9.86 3.99 -0.11
C PRO A 198 8.39 4.23 0.21
N GLU A 199 8.07 4.75 1.40
CA GLU A 199 6.72 5.11 1.83
C GLU A 199 6.36 6.58 1.54
N GLY A 200 7.03 7.23 0.59
CA GLY A 200 6.83 8.62 0.19
C GLY A 200 5.41 8.99 -0.21
N LEU A 201 5.16 10.31 -0.32
CA LEU A 201 3.83 10.84 -0.60
C LEU A 201 3.30 10.41 -1.97
N LEU A 202 4.13 10.57 -3.02
CA LEU A 202 3.71 10.23 -4.40
C LEU A 202 3.44 8.73 -4.56
N SER A 203 4.26 7.87 -3.95
CA SER A 203 4.08 6.41 -3.99
C SER A 203 2.87 5.93 -3.18
N THR A 204 2.19 6.82 -2.46
CA THR A 204 0.89 6.54 -1.83
C THR A 204 -0.27 6.56 -2.84
N LEU A 205 -0.15 7.26 -3.97
CA LEU A 205 -1.20 7.30 -5.00
C LEU A 205 -1.58 5.90 -5.53
N PRO A 206 -0.65 5.06 -6.00
CA PRO A 206 -0.99 3.71 -6.45
C PRO A 206 -1.52 2.82 -5.32
N CYS A 207 -1.19 3.07 -4.05
CA CYS A 207 -1.80 2.38 -2.92
C CYS A 207 -3.31 2.63 -2.80
N ILE A 208 -3.79 3.82 -3.18
CA ILE A 208 -5.22 4.13 -3.22
C ILE A 208 -5.92 3.24 -4.26
N ALA A 209 -5.33 3.09 -5.46
CA ALA A 209 -5.85 2.19 -6.48
C ALA A 209 -5.85 0.73 -5.99
N GLN A 210 -4.82 0.29 -5.29
CA GLN A 210 -4.74 -1.05 -4.69
C GLN A 210 -5.86 -1.30 -3.69
N VAL A 211 -6.15 -0.34 -2.82
CA VAL A 211 -7.28 -0.41 -1.87
C VAL A 211 -8.62 -0.52 -2.61
N ILE A 212 -8.79 0.23 -3.70
CA ILE A 212 -10.01 0.18 -4.53
C ILE A 212 -10.15 -1.18 -5.22
N ILE A 213 -9.07 -1.78 -5.74
CA ILE A 213 -9.11 -3.13 -6.30
C ILE A 213 -9.52 -4.14 -5.23
N GLY A 214 -8.97 -4.05 -4.01
CA GLY A 214 -9.39 -4.86 -2.87
C GLY A 214 -10.87 -4.65 -2.52
N TYR A 215 -11.38 -3.42 -2.60
CA TYR A 215 -12.81 -3.12 -2.40
C TYR A 215 -13.69 -3.83 -3.44
N PHE A 216 -13.32 -3.87 -4.71
CA PHE A 216 -14.04 -4.62 -5.73
C PHE A 216 -14.08 -6.13 -5.43
N CYS A 217 -12.94 -6.70 -5.05
CA CYS A 217 -12.89 -8.11 -4.63
C CYS A 217 -13.82 -8.35 -3.42
N GLY A 218 -13.82 -7.44 -2.44
CA GLY A 218 -14.72 -7.51 -1.30
C GLY A 218 -16.21 -7.40 -1.68
N ASN A 219 -16.56 -6.65 -2.72
CA ASN A 219 -17.93 -6.59 -3.23
C ASN A 219 -18.35 -7.92 -3.85
N ILE A 220 -17.49 -8.57 -4.65
CA ILE A 220 -17.74 -9.90 -5.20
C ILE A 220 -17.99 -10.91 -4.05
N LEU A 221 -17.17 -10.86 -2.98
CA LEU A 221 -17.35 -11.74 -1.82
C LEU A 221 -18.68 -11.51 -1.08
N ARG A 222 -19.26 -10.31 -1.18
CA ARG A 222 -20.54 -9.94 -0.55
C ARG A 222 -21.75 -10.28 -1.40
N GLU A 223 -21.60 -10.58 -2.67
CA GLU A 223 -22.71 -10.97 -3.53
C GLU A 223 -23.40 -12.20 -2.99
N LYS A 224 -24.74 -12.23 -3.12
CA LYS A 224 -25.58 -13.36 -2.70
C LYS A 224 -25.69 -14.42 -3.81
N THR A 225 -24.60 -14.65 -4.54
CA THR A 225 -24.50 -15.67 -5.56
C THR A 225 -23.89 -16.95 -4.99
N GLU A 226 -23.94 -18.04 -5.75
CA GLU A 226 -23.30 -19.30 -5.35
C GLU A 226 -21.80 -19.13 -5.15
N ILE A 227 -21.25 -19.88 -4.21
CA ILE A 227 -19.81 -19.78 -3.86
C ILE A 227 -18.91 -20.04 -5.06
N HIS A 228 -19.26 -21.00 -5.91
CA HIS A 228 -18.48 -21.32 -7.12
C HIS A 228 -18.42 -20.14 -8.09
N HIS A 229 -19.51 -19.40 -8.26
CA HIS A 229 -19.54 -18.23 -9.11
C HIS A 229 -18.64 -17.11 -8.59
N ARG A 230 -18.68 -16.83 -7.28
CA ARG A 230 -17.82 -15.85 -6.63
C ARG A 230 -16.33 -16.22 -6.72
N LEU A 231 -16.01 -17.50 -6.50
CA LEU A 231 -14.65 -18.00 -6.64
C LEU A 231 -14.15 -17.86 -8.08
N LEU A 232 -14.98 -18.19 -9.08
CA LEU A 232 -14.66 -18.02 -10.48
C LEU A 232 -14.37 -16.55 -10.83
N GLN A 233 -15.22 -15.63 -10.38
CA GLN A 233 -15.03 -14.19 -10.63
C GLN A 233 -13.74 -13.66 -10.00
N ILE A 234 -13.44 -14.05 -8.76
CA ILE A 234 -12.19 -13.65 -8.10
C ILE A 234 -10.98 -14.25 -8.81
N SER A 235 -11.04 -15.52 -9.23
CA SER A 235 -9.95 -16.16 -9.97
C SER A 235 -9.70 -15.51 -11.33
N ILE A 236 -10.77 -15.18 -12.07
CA ILE A 236 -10.65 -14.46 -13.35
C ILE A 236 -10.03 -13.08 -13.11
N LEU A 237 -10.50 -12.34 -12.12
CA LEU A 237 -9.94 -11.02 -11.76
C LEU A 237 -8.46 -11.15 -11.39
N GLY A 238 -8.10 -12.10 -10.54
CA GLY A 238 -6.71 -12.34 -10.11
C GLY A 238 -5.80 -12.67 -11.29
N ILE A 239 -6.20 -13.61 -12.15
CA ILE A 239 -5.44 -14.00 -13.35
C ILE A 239 -5.28 -12.81 -14.30
N ALA A 240 -6.35 -12.03 -14.53
CA ALA A 240 -6.31 -10.86 -15.40
C ALA A 240 -5.33 -9.79 -14.86
N LEU A 241 -5.36 -9.53 -13.55
CA LEU A 241 -4.44 -8.59 -12.90
C LEU A 241 -2.98 -9.07 -12.97
N LEU A 242 -2.73 -10.35 -12.71
CA LEU A 242 -1.40 -10.96 -12.83
C LEU A 242 -0.88 -10.82 -14.25
N PHE A 243 -1.67 -11.24 -15.25
CA PHE A 243 -1.30 -11.16 -16.64
C PHE A 243 -1.02 -9.73 -17.09
N ALA A 244 -1.90 -8.78 -16.75
CA ALA A 244 -1.72 -7.37 -17.06
C ALA A 244 -0.46 -6.80 -16.40
N GLY A 245 -0.24 -7.10 -15.12
CA GLY A 245 0.93 -6.63 -14.39
C GLY A 245 2.25 -7.17 -14.96
N TRP A 246 2.31 -8.47 -15.30
CA TRP A 246 3.47 -9.06 -15.94
C TRP A 246 3.68 -8.54 -17.36
N LEU A 247 2.63 -8.40 -18.16
CA LEU A 247 2.74 -7.86 -19.52
C LEU A 247 3.26 -6.41 -19.50
N LEU A 248 2.72 -5.57 -18.62
CA LEU A 248 3.13 -4.18 -18.51
C LEU A 248 4.53 -4.02 -17.87
N SER A 249 5.06 -5.05 -17.22
CA SER A 249 6.37 -4.98 -16.54
C SER A 249 7.54 -4.82 -17.51
N TYR A 250 7.36 -5.08 -18.80
CA TYR A 250 8.35 -4.79 -19.84
C TYR A 250 8.60 -3.28 -20.03
N GLY A 251 7.61 -2.43 -19.75
CA GLY A 251 7.75 -0.97 -19.85
C GLY A 251 7.72 -0.23 -18.49
N CYS A 252 7.19 -0.90 -17.46
CA CYS A 252 7.09 -0.37 -16.10
C CYS A 252 7.55 -1.44 -15.13
N PRO A 253 8.84 -1.45 -14.71
CA PRO A 253 9.39 -2.50 -13.86
C PRO A 253 8.59 -2.76 -12.59
N LEU A 254 8.53 -4.03 -12.16
CA LEU A 254 8.00 -4.41 -10.85
C LEU A 254 8.91 -3.84 -9.77
N ASN A 255 8.43 -2.89 -8.99
CA ASN A 255 9.22 -2.26 -7.95
C ASN A 255 8.35 -1.85 -6.76
N LYS A 256 8.67 -2.44 -5.60
CA LYS A 256 8.01 -2.15 -4.33
C LYS A 256 8.35 -0.76 -3.80
N LYS A 257 9.61 -0.33 -3.92
CA LYS A 257 10.08 0.91 -3.30
C LYS A 257 9.46 2.16 -3.91
N VAL A 258 9.14 2.10 -5.21
CA VAL A 258 8.36 3.14 -5.89
C VAL A 258 6.87 2.80 -5.97
N TRP A 259 6.46 1.62 -5.49
CA TRP A 259 5.09 1.12 -5.57
C TRP A 259 4.54 1.18 -7.00
N SER A 260 5.29 0.62 -7.94
CA SER A 260 4.97 0.73 -9.37
C SER A 260 3.55 0.19 -9.68
N PRO A 261 2.87 0.73 -10.71
CA PRO A 261 1.56 0.23 -11.13
C PRO A 261 1.52 -1.26 -11.42
N THR A 262 2.56 -1.80 -12.01
CA THR A 262 2.73 -3.24 -12.27
C THR A 262 2.86 -4.04 -10.99
N PHE A 263 3.57 -3.51 -9.98
CA PHE A 263 3.62 -4.09 -8.64
C PHE A 263 2.24 -4.15 -7.98
N VAL A 264 1.43 -3.09 -8.11
CA VAL A 264 0.04 -3.08 -7.63
C VAL A 264 -0.78 -4.17 -8.31
N LEU A 265 -0.73 -4.26 -9.65
CA LEU A 265 -1.52 -5.25 -10.40
C LEU A 265 -1.12 -6.68 -10.03
N VAL A 266 0.18 -6.98 -9.99
CA VAL A 266 0.67 -8.32 -9.65
C VAL A 266 0.33 -8.69 -8.21
N THR A 267 0.55 -7.79 -7.25
CA THR A 267 0.26 -8.09 -5.83
C THR A 267 -1.23 -8.16 -5.51
N CYS A 268 -2.09 -7.49 -6.28
CA CYS A 268 -3.54 -7.67 -6.20
C CYS A 268 -4.01 -8.96 -6.88
N GLY A 269 -3.26 -9.46 -7.87
CA GLY A 269 -3.59 -10.67 -8.58
C GLY A 269 -3.31 -11.95 -7.78
N PHE A 270 -2.28 -11.92 -6.93
CA PHE A 270 -2.01 -12.99 -5.94
C PHE A 270 -3.06 -13.02 -4.84
#